data_6bb2625129ef2f314e6e0089ff56771d
#
_entry.id   6bb2625129ef2f314e6e0089ff56771d
#
_cell.length_a   1.000
_cell.length_b   1.000
_cell.length_c   1.000
_cell.angle_alpha   90.00
_cell.angle_beta   90.00
_cell.angle_gamma   90.00
#
_symmetry.space_group_name_H-M   'P 1'
#
loop_
_entity.id
_entity.type
_entity.pdbx_description
1 polymer ?
#
loop_
_entity_poly.entity_id
_entity_poly.type
_entity_poly.pdbx_seq_one_letter_code
_entity_poly.pdbx_strand_id
1 'polypeptide(L)'
;WNRYLQIPNFVTVDSMMHTYHLYFSLLLNRTEKQQLAAQLQTLSKDMLRASAAQLDALTGTAWENAAKRSTAYFAVGAALQDPKIQVPEQVKDVAAQELSAIYAAEGIAPCAVTEDLLDYSQFKPRGYYEGDETLEAYFRAMMWYGQINFTQKKEDMNRTALLITLALHDTASDSWEKLYTVTSFFAGVSDDLGYYEYLPAIEAAYGTIPDTELLSLDETAYQHYTEQIRTLAAPQINSIPVIDPEGTVDLAQAGKGFRFMGQRFTLDAAVMQQLVFNKVRENAQGERRMLPDVLDMPAALGSETALSILTQQGDTAYAHYPEQMQMLRSAVRSAPEELWSASLYSGWLYTLNPLLVEKGAGYPSFMTTEQWKKKALETYAGSFTELKHDTVLYAKQVMAEMGGGPPEELDDRGYVEPEEEVYRRFAELAEQTADGLQTYGILDPADRENLTRLASLARSLETISRKELQNERLSDEEYDLIREYGGTLEHFWIEAVKDRTDAEYLDAREIPASLVTDIATDPNGTVLQAANGRPAQIYVIVPVEGALRIASGVVYNFYQFCQPLSARLTDSEWRQMIGEWMSPDGRFHQDETPEKPWWTQSYWVQG
;
A
#
# COMPACT_ATOMS: atom_id res chain seq x y z
N TRP A 1 21.23 -16.46 14.68
CA TRP A 1 21.38 -17.19 13.42
C TRP A 1 22.79 -17.69 13.20
N ASN A 2 23.82 -16.86 13.33
CA ASN A 2 25.20 -17.22 13.05
C ASN A 2 25.99 -17.73 14.24
N ARG A 3 25.41 -17.78 15.39
CA ARG A 3 26.06 -18.23 16.62
C ARG A 3 26.71 -19.63 16.50
N TYR A 4 26.19 -20.47 15.62
CA TYR A 4 26.77 -21.77 15.34
C TYR A 4 27.94 -21.73 14.36
N LEU A 5 28.06 -20.62 13.60
CA LEU A 5 29.05 -20.47 12.53
C LEU A 5 30.21 -19.55 12.91
N GLN A 6 30.12 -18.90 14.07
CA GLN A 6 31.18 -17.98 14.54
C GLN A 6 31.46 -16.83 13.54
N ILE A 7 30.45 -16.46 12.75
CA ILE A 7 30.55 -15.40 11.75
C ILE A 7 29.95 -14.13 12.36
N PRO A 8 30.68 -12.99 12.37
CA PRO A 8 30.18 -11.73 12.89
C PRO A 8 28.91 -11.24 12.16
N ASN A 9 28.08 -10.46 12.84
CA ASN A 9 26.87 -9.89 12.27
C ASN A 9 27.19 -8.84 11.20
N PHE A 10 26.45 -8.90 10.09
CA PHE A 10 26.31 -7.84 9.11
C PHE A 10 24.89 -7.26 9.24
N VAL A 11 24.79 -6.06 9.82
CA VAL A 11 23.52 -5.36 9.98
C VAL A 11 23.08 -4.82 8.62
N THR A 12 21.89 -5.23 8.14
CA THR A 12 21.38 -4.86 6.81
C THR A 12 20.26 -3.83 6.91
N VAL A 13 20.11 -2.99 5.89
CA VAL A 13 18.95 -2.12 5.70
C VAL A 13 17.67 -2.95 5.61
N ASP A 14 17.73 -4.11 4.94
CA ASP A 14 16.61 -5.05 4.79
C ASP A 14 15.98 -5.41 6.14
N SER A 15 16.79 -5.77 7.12
CA SER A 15 16.30 -6.15 8.45
C SER A 15 15.68 -4.98 9.22
N MET A 16 16.19 -3.77 9.04
CA MET A 16 15.60 -2.57 9.65
C MET A 16 14.26 -2.20 9.02
N MET A 17 14.17 -2.21 7.69
CA MET A 17 12.94 -1.90 6.96
C MET A 17 11.86 -2.94 7.26
N HIS A 18 12.22 -4.22 7.31
CA HIS A 18 11.30 -5.28 7.72
C HIS A 18 10.80 -5.09 9.16
N THR A 19 11.64 -4.64 10.09
CA THR A 19 11.22 -4.33 11.46
C THR A 19 10.21 -3.17 11.49
N TYR A 20 10.40 -2.14 10.66
CA TYR A 20 9.42 -1.06 10.52
C TYR A 20 8.10 -1.56 9.96
N HIS A 21 8.12 -2.42 8.93
CA HIS A 21 6.94 -3.08 8.39
C HIS A 21 6.11 -3.79 9.48
N LEU A 22 6.77 -4.54 10.38
CA LEU A 22 6.08 -5.21 11.47
C LEU A 22 5.33 -4.24 12.39
N TYR A 23 5.96 -3.11 12.72
CA TYR A 23 5.35 -2.08 13.55
C TYR A 23 4.27 -1.29 12.82
N PHE A 24 4.50 -0.92 11.59
CA PHE A 24 3.52 -0.23 10.76
C PHE A 24 2.24 -1.08 10.62
N SER A 25 2.41 -2.36 10.31
CA SER A 25 1.32 -3.32 10.20
C SER A 25 0.56 -3.52 11.52
N LEU A 26 1.27 -3.65 12.65
CA LEU A 26 0.68 -3.71 13.99
C LEU A 26 -0.17 -2.49 14.30
N LEU A 27 0.39 -1.29 14.12
CA LEU A 27 -0.25 -0.03 14.45
C LEU A 27 -1.48 0.22 13.58
N LEU A 28 -1.40 -0.10 12.29
CA LEU A 28 -2.53 0.03 11.37
C LEU A 28 -3.65 -0.96 11.73
N ASN A 29 -3.32 -2.23 11.93
CA ASN A 29 -4.26 -3.27 12.35
C ASN A 29 -5.00 -2.89 13.65
N ARG A 30 -4.27 -2.47 14.68
CA ARG A 30 -4.86 -2.03 15.96
C ARG A 30 -5.78 -0.82 15.77
N THR A 31 -5.35 0.16 15.00
CA THR A 31 -6.14 1.37 14.71
C THR A 31 -7.46 1.00 14.02
N GLU A 32 -7.40 0.17 12.99
CA GLU A 32 -8.58 -0.28 12.27
C GLU A 32 -9.52 -1.12 13.14
N LYS A 33 -8.99 -2.15 13.79
CA LYS A 33 -9.80 -3.09 14.57
C LYS A 33 -10.44 -2.44 15.80
N GLN A 34 -9.68 -1.62 16.53
CA GLN A 34 -10.13 -1.08 17.81
C GLN A 34 -10.91 0.23 17.69
N GLN A 35 -10.72 0.98 16.59
CA GLN A 35 -11.32 2.30 16.45
C GLN A 35 -12.06 2.49 15.13
N LEU A 36 -11.41 2.30 13.98
CA LEU A 36 -11.99 2.69 12.69
C LEU A 36 -13.17 1.79 12.28
N ALA A 37 -13.14 0.50 12.61
CA ALA A 37 -14.24 -0.42 12.28
C ALA A 37 -15.56 -0.01 12.95
N ALA A 38 -15.54 0.33 14.24
CA ALA A 38 -16.71 0.82 14.95
C ALA A 38 -17.18 2.21 14.46
N GLN A 39 -16.24 3.09 14.11
CA GLN A 39 -16.55 4.40 13.52
C GLN A 39 -17.20 4.27 12.15
N LEU A 40 -16.66 3.38 11.28
CA LEU A 40 -17.21 3.12 9.95
C LEU A 40 -18.62 2.51 10.04
N GLN A 41 -18.84 1.60 10.98
CA GLN A 41 -20.17 1.03 11.21
C GLN A 41 -21.20 2.11 11.62
N THR A 42 -20.80 3.03 12.49
CA THR A 42 -21.64 4.15 12.91
C THR A 42 -21.93 5.08 11.74
N LEU A 43 -20.90 5.50 11.03
CA LEU A 43 -21.00 6.32 9.81
C LEU A 43 -21.95 5.69 8.79
N SER A 44 -21.80 4.40 8.50
CA SER A 44 -22.63 3.68 7.54
C SER A 44 -24.11 3.65 7.94
N LYS A 45 -24.41 3.46 9.22
CA LYS A 45 -25.78 3.47 9.76
C LYS A 45 -26.40 4.86 9.71
N ASP A 46 -25.66 5.90 10.03
CA ASP A 46 -26.14 7.27 9.99
C ASP A 46 -26.40 7.73 8.55
N MET A 47 -25.49 7.42 7.63
CA MET A 47 -25.66 7.70 6.21
C MET A 47 -26.83 6.92 5.57
N LEU A 48 -27.04 5.65 5.95
CA LEU A 48 -28.19 4.88 5.51
C LEU A 48 -29.50 5.53 5.99
N ARG A 49 -29.55 5.99 7.23
CA ARG A 49 -30.73 6.67 7.79
C ARG A 49 -31.01 7.99 7.08
N ALA A 50 -29.95 8.80 6.85
CA ALA A 50 -30.07 10.07 6.15
C ALA A 50 -30.51 9.90 4.70
N SER A 51 -29.90 8.96 3.96
CA SER A 51 -30.28 8.70 2.57
C SER A 51 -31.69 8.11 2.42
N ALA A 52 -32.15 7.29 3.36
CA ALA A 52 -33.51 6.79 3.37
C ALA A 52 -34.53 7.93 3.61
N ALA A 53 -34.22 8.88 4.51
CA ALA A 53 -35.05 10.08 4.70
C ALA A 53 -35.10 10.95 3.42
N GLN A 54 -33.99 11.12 2.73
CA GLN A 54 -33.92 11.80 1.44
C GLN A 54 -34.79 11.08 0.38
N LEU A 55 -34.74 9.73 0.35
CA LEU A 55 -35.59 8.94 -0.58
C LEU A 55 -37.08 9.16 -0.31
N ASP A 56 -37.51 9.15 0.95
CA ASP A 56 -38.89 9.40 1.32
C ASP A 56 -39.34 10.82 0.90
N ALA A 57 -38.51 11.83 1.10
CA ALA A 57 -38.80 13.22 0.75
C ALA A 57 -38.83 13.47 -0.77
N LEU A 58 -38.07 12.73 -1.55
CA LEU A 58 -37.90 12.92 -2.99
C LEU A 58 -38.71 11.93 -3.86
N THR A 59 -39.50 11.05 -3.24
CA THR A 59 -40.36 10.09 -3.95
C THR A 59 -41.33 10.82 -4.87
N GLY A 60 -41.46 10.38 -6.12
CA GLY A 60 -42.26 10.99 -7.16
C GLY A 60 -41.67 12.22 -7.84
N THR A 61 -40.47 12.63 -7.49
CA THR A 61 -39.73 13.72 -8.14
C THR A 61 -38.70 13.21 -9.14
N ALA A 62 -38.06 14.11 -9.89
CA ALA A 62 -36.92 13.78 -10.77
C ALA A 62 -35.67 13.31 -10.03
N TRP A 63 -35.67 13.38 -8.71
CA TRP A 63 -34.55 12.98 -7.83
C TRP A 63 -34.71 11.57 -7.24
N GLU A 64 -35.88 10.93 -7.43
CA GLU A 64 -36.16 9.63 -6.81
C GLU A 64 -35.11 8.55 -7.14
N ASN A 65 -34.68 8.45 -8.42
CA ASN A 65 -33.71 7.45 -8.83
C ASN A 65 -32.35 7.71 -8.18
N ALA A 66 -31.92 8.96 -8.10
CA ALA A 66 -30.67 9.34 -7.42
C ALA A 66 -30.74 9.04 -5.92
N ALA A 67 -31.88 9.30 -5.27
CA ALA A 67 -32.09 8.99 -3.86
C ALA A 67 -32.11 7.47 -3.60
N LYS A 68 -32.75 6.67 -4.47
CA LYS A 68 -32.67 5.20 -4.42
C LYS A 68 -31.22 4.70 -4.52
N ARG A 69 -30.45 5.27 -5.45
CA ARG A 69 -29.05 4.90 -5.65
C ARG A 69 -28.20 5.22 -4.41
N SER A 70 -28.33 6.41 -3.83
CA SER A 70 -27.68 6.79 -2.57
C SER A 70 -28.05 5.84 -1.43
N THR A 71 -29.34 5.54 -1.27
CA THR A 71 -29.83 4.63 -0.23
C THR A 71 -29.31 3.21 -0.43
N ALA A 72 -29.30 2.69 -1.67
CA ALA A 72 -28.73 1.37 -1.97
C ALA A 72 -27.25 1.30 -1.65
N TYR A 73 -26.49 2.33 -1.99
CA TYR A 73 -25.06 2.43 -1.72
C TYR A 73 -24.74 2.30 -0.22
N PHE A 74 -25.45 3.07 0.63
CA PHE A 74 -25.24 2.98 2.08
C PHE A 74 -25.86 1.73 2.70
N ALA A 75 -26.92 1.17 2.11
CA ALA A 75 -27.48 -0.10 2.54
C ALA A 75 -26.48 -1.26 2.36
N VAL A 76 -25.75 -1.31 1.25
CA VAL A 76 -24.68 -2.29 1.02
C VAL A 76 -23.57 -2.10 2.04
N GLY A 77 -23.01 -0.88 2.18
CA GLY A 77 -21.92 -0.61 3.12
C GLY A 77 -22.28 -0.90 4.58
N ALA A 78 -23.51 -0.62 5.00
CA ALA A 78 -23.99 -0.95 6.34
C ALA A 78 -24.21 -2.47 6.53
N ALA A 79 -24.72 -3.17 5.52
CA ALA A 79 -24.97 -4.60 5.58
C ALA A 79 -23.68 -5.45 5.57
N LEU A 80 -22.62 -4.97 4.93
CA LEU A 80 -21.29 -5.60 4.98
C LEU A 80 -20.71 -5.64 6.40
N GLN A 81 -21.09 -4.68 7.25
CA GLN A 81 -20.61 -4.57 8.64
C GLN A 81 -21.61 -5.08 9.68
N ASP A 82 -22.89 -5.08 9.34
CA ASP A 82 -23.98 -5.56 10.20
C ASP A 82 -25.03 -6.29 9.36
N PRO A 83 -24.91 -7.63 9.22
CA PRO A 83 -25.86 -8.40 8.41
C PRO A 83 -27.31 -8.36 8.93
N LYS A 84 -27.56 -7.80 10.11
CA LYS A 84 -28.90 -7.64 10.69
C LYS A 84 -29.53 -6.29 10.41
N ILE A 85 -28.82 -5.39 9.72
CA ILE A 85 -29.33 -4.06 9.39
C ILE A 85 -30.62 -4.15 8.57
N GLN A 86 -31.57 -3.27 8.85
CA GLN A 86 -32.80 -3.20 8.09
C GLN A 86 -32.56 -2.40 6.80
N VAL A 87 -32.56 -3.10 5.68
CA VAL A 87 -32.46 -2.48 4.35
C VAL A 87 -33.84 -2.01 3.92
N PRO A 88 -34.01 -0.74 3.49
CA PRO A 88 -35.29 -0.23 2.95
C PRO A 88 -35.79 -1.07 1.76
N GLU A 89 -37.09 -1.38 1.75
CA GLU A 89 -37.69 -2.28 0.76
C GLU A 89 -37.50 -1.81 -0.69
N GLN A 90 -37.46 -0.47 -0.90
CA GLN A 90 -37.27 0.16 -2.21
C GLN A 90 -35.90 -0.15 -2.86
N VAL A 91 -34.90 -0.57 -2.08
CA VAL A 91 -33.52 -0.82 -2.55
C VAL A 91 -32.99 -2.22 -2.22
N LYS A 92 -33.83 -3.05 -1.64
CA LYS A 92 -33.46 -4.37 -1.11
C LYS A 92 -32.90 -5.32 -2.17
N ASP A 93 -33.48 -5.36 -3.36
CA ASP A 93 -33.04 -6.24 -4.44
C ASP A 93 -31.66 -5.82 -4.96
N VAL A 94 -31.45 -4.51 -5.15
CA VAL A 94 -30.15 -3.96 -5.57
C VAL A 94 -29.08 -4.24 -4.52
N ALA A 95 -29.37 -4.01 -3.24
CA ALA A 95 -28.43 -4.29 -2.16
C ALA A 95 -28.09 -5.79 -2.06
N ALA A 96 -29.07 -6.67 -2.20
CA ALA A 96 -28.86 -8.12 -2.18
C ALA A 96 -27.99 -8.61 -3.36
N GLN A 97 -28.21 -8.06 -4.55
CA GLN A 97 -27.39 -8.35 -5.73
C GLN A 97 -25.92 -7.96 -5.51
N GLU A 98 -25.67 -6.74 -5.03
CA GLU A 98 -24.32 -6.26 -4.75
C GLU A 98 -23.62 -7.08 -3.66
N LEU A 99 -24.29 -7.34 -2.53
CA LEU A 99 -23.73 -8.15 -1.47
C LEU A 99 -23.35 -9.56 -1.98
N SER A 100 -24.17 -10.17 -2.83
CA SER A 100 -23.84 -11.46 -3.44
C SER A 100 -22.57 -11.40 -4.30
N ALA A 101 -22.42 -10.36 -5.11
CA ALA A 101 -21.23 -10.18 -5.97
C ALA A 101 -19.98 -9.88 -5.15
N ILE A 102 -20.08 -9.03 -4.12
CA ILE A 102 -18.99 -8.71 -3.20
C ILE A 102 -18.49 -9.96 -2.46
N TYR A 103 -19.40 -10.80 -1.94
CA TYR A 103 -19.00 -12.03 -1.25
C TYR A 103 -18.48 -13.12 -2.20
N ALA A 104 -18.94 -13.14 -3.45
CA ALA A 104 -18.36 -14.03 -4.46
C ALA A 104 -16.93 -13.63 -4.82
N ALA A 105 -16.63 -12.33 -4.82
CA ALA A 105 -15.32 -11.76 -5.13
C ALA A 105 -14.73 -12.25 -6.47
N GLU A 106 -15.55 -12.33 -7.51
CA GLU A 106 -15.20 -12.92 -8.81
C GLU A 106 -15.20 -11.88 -9.95
N GLY A 107 -14.00 -11.61 -10.49
CA GLY A 107 -13.80 -10.90 -11.76
C GLY A 107 -14.39 -9.50 -11.86
N ILE A 108 -14.54 -9.03 -13.11
CA ILE A 108 -15.06 -7.70 -13.44
C ILE A 108 -16.50 -7.85 -13.95
N ALA A 109 -17.45 -7.13 -13.35
CA ALA A 109 -18.86 -7.16 -13.73
C ALA A 109 -19.52 -5.79 -13.55
N PRO A 110 -20.70 -5.53 -14.18
CA PRO A 110 -21.47 -4.31 -13.95
C PRO A 110 -21.96 -4.23 -12.50
N CYS A 111 -21.75 -3.08 -11.85
CA CYS A 111 -22.29 -2.77 -10.54
C CYS A 111 -23.77 -2.34 -10.65
N ALA A 112 -24.65 -2.93 -9.86
CA ALA A 112 -26.08 -2.59 -9.91
C ALA A 112 -26.39 -1.18 -9.37
N VAL A 113 -25.49 -0.59 -8.57
CA VAL A 113 -25.64 0.78 -8.06
C VAL A 113 -25.23 1.82 -9.10
N THR A 114 -24.12 1.63 -9.83
CA THR A 114 -23.59 2.63 -10.78
C THR A 114 -23.80 2.26 -12.25
N GLU A 115 -24.06 1.00 -12.55
CA GLU A 115 -24.15 0.43 -13.92
C GLU A 115 -22.79 0.46 -14.65
N ASP A 116 -21.72 0.87 -13.98
CA ASP A 116 -20.36 0.86 -14.49
C ASP A 116 -19.64 -0.44 -14.08
N LEU A 117 -18.53 -0.76 -14.74
CA LEU A 117 -17.74 -1.95 -14.42
C LEU A 117 -17.03 -1.80 -13.07
N LEU A 118 -17.08 -2.84 -12.27
CA LEU A 118 -16.40 -2.96 -10.97
C LEU A 118 -15.60 -4.27 -10.93
N ASP A 119 -14.38 -4.21 -10.43
CA ASP A 119 -13.55 -5.40 -10.17
C ASP A 119 -13.90 -6.00 -8.80
N TYR A 120 -14.81 -6.96 -8.78
CA TYR A 120 -15.21 -7.64 -7.55
C TYR A 120 -14.12 -8.51 -6.94
N SER A 121 -13.10 -8.91 -7.70
CA SER A 121 -11.97 -9.67 -7.15
C SER A 121 -11.18 -8.88 -6.10
N GLN A 122 -11.29 -7.56 -6.08
CA GLN A 122 -10.70 -6.69 -5.06
C GLN A 122 -11.33 -6.84 -3.67
N PHE A 123 -12.57 -7.35 -3.58
CA PHE A 123 -13.29 -7.54 -2.32
C PHE A 123 -12.87 -8.80 -1.55
N LYS A 124 -11.99 -9.64 -2.12
CA LYS A 124 -11.39 -10.78 -1.42
C LYS A 124 -10.48 -10.25 -0.30
N PRO A 125 -10.83 -10.45 1.00
CA PRO A 125 -9.94 -10.07 2.09
C PRO A 125 -8.62 -10.81 1.99
N ARG A 126 -7.55 -10.16 2.36
CA ARG A 126 -6.19 -10.70 2.25
C ARG A 126 -5.31 -10.07 3.33
N GLY A 127 -4.19 -10.74 3.72
CA GLY A 127 -3.28 -10.40 4.79
C GLY A 127 -3.90 -10.37 6.16
N TYR A 128 -3.61 -9.33 6.97
CA TYR A 128 -4.14 -9.29 8.34
C TYR A 128 -5.66 -9.13 8.43
N TYR A 129 -6.34 -8.85 7.31
CA TYR A 129 -7.79 -8.89 7.25
C TYR A 129 -8.32 -10.33 7.15
N GLU A 130 -7.51 -11.28 6.64
CA GLU A 130 -7.91 -12.67 6.43
C GLU A 130 -8.08 -13.38 7.77
N GLY A 131 -9.28 -13.96 8.00
CA GLY A 131 -9.60 -14.77 9.19
C GLY A 131 -10.05 -13.97 10.43
N ASP A 132 -10.16 -12.64 10.37
CA ASP A 132 -10.74 -11.82 11.43
C ASP A 132 -12.07 -11.21 10.96
N GLU A 133 -13.19 -11.67 11.53
CA GLU A 133 -14.54 -11.25 11.11
C GLU A 133 -14.73 -9.72 11.12
N THR A 134 -14.17 -9.02 12.11
CA THR A 134 -14.28 -7.56 12.22
C THR A 134 -13.49 -6.86 11.11
N LEU A 135 -12.26 -7.31 10.86
CA LEU A 135 -11.40 -6.74 9.85
C LEU A 135 -11.86 -7.10 8.43
N GLU A 136 -12.37 -8.32 8.21
CA GLU A 136 -12.96 -8.69 6.92
C GLU A 136 -14.19 -7.84 6.57
N ALA A 137 -15.06 -7.57 7.56
CA ALA A 137 -16.21 -6.70 7.37
C ALA A 137 -15.79 -5.25 7.08
N TYR A 138 -14.81 -4.74 7.84
CA TYR A 138 -14.22 -3.42 7.62
C TYR A 138 -13.58 -3.31 6.23
N PHE A 139 -12.77 -4.30 5.84
CA PHE A 139 -12.13 -4.36 4.52
C PHE A 139 -13.14 -4.26 3.38
N ARG A 140 -14.18 -5.11 3.38
CA ARG A 140 -15.19 -5.10 2.32
C ARG A 140 -15.95 -3.78 2.28
N ALA A 141 -16.29 -3.21 3.42
CA ALA A 141 -17.00 -1.94 3.49
C ALA A 141 -16.13 -0.75 3.03
N MET A 142 -14.87 -0.67 3.45
CA MET A 142 -13.95 0.36 2.99
C MET A 142 -13.63 0.23 1.50
N MET A 143 -13.46 -1.01 1.00
CA MET A 143 -13.28 -1.27 -0.42
C MET A 143 -14.52 -0.81 -1.22
N TRP A 144 -15.74 -1.07 -0.72
CA TRP A 144 -16.98 -0.59 -1.31
C TRP A 144 -17.02 0.93 -1.37
N TYR A 145 -16.75 1.61 -0.26
CA TYR A 145 -16.78 3.07 -0.19
C TYR A 145 -15.67 3.74 -1.00
N GLY A 146 -14.54 3.06 -1.23
CA GLY A 146 -13.41 3.57 -1.99
C GLY A 146 -13.50 3.33 -3.50
N GLN A 147 -14.09 2.20 -3.94
CA GLN A 147 -14.12 1.86 -5.36
C GLN A 147 -15.30 2.47 -6.12
N ILE A 148 -16.45 2.65 -5.47
CA ILE A 148 -17.64 3.20 -6.14
C ILE A 148 -17.42 4.66 -6.53
N ASN A 149 -17.61 4.94 -7.83
CA ASN A 149 -17.46 6.27 -8.41
C ASN A 149 -18.80 6.73 -9.03
N PHE A 150 -19.32 7.84 -8.55
CA PHE A 150 -20.50 8.49 -9.13
C PHE A 150 -20.05 9.44 -10.23
N THR A 151 -19.90 8.91 -11.44
CA THR A 151 -19.34 9.62 -12.60
C THR A 151 -20.11 10.86 -12.99
N GLN A 152 -19.42 11.95 -13.33
CA GLN A 152 -20.05 13.18 -13.82
C GLN A 152 -20.70 13.06 -15.20
N LYS A 153 -20.50 11.94 -15.91
CA LYS A 153 -21.11 11.69 -17.25
C LYS A 153 -22.60 11.40 -17.21
N LYS A 154 -23.12 10.94 -16.07
CA LYS A 154 -24.52 10.55 -15.90
C LYS A 154 -25.21 11.53 -14.95
N GLU A 155 -26.32 12.12 -15.39
CA GLU A 155 -27.05 13.13 -14.61
C GLU A 155 -27.52 12.61 -13.25
N ASP A 156 -28.07 11.40 -13.21
CA ASP A 156 -28.51 10.76 -11.97
C ASP A 156 -27.33 10.54 -10.98
N MET A 157 -26.10 10.32 -11.48
CA MET A 157 -24.92 10.22 -10.62
C MET A 157 -24.53 11.57 -10.02
N ASN A 158 -24.68 12.67 -10.76
CA ASN A 158 -24.48 14.02 -10.24
C ASN A 158 -25.48 14.37 -9.15
N ARG A 159 -26.76 13.99 -9.34
CA ARG A 159 -27.78 14.12 -8.29
C ARG A 159 -27.47 13.25 -7.07
N THR A 160 -27.02 12.01 -7.30
CA THR A 160 -26.61 11.10 -6.21
C THR A 160 -25.45 11.68 -5.42
N ALA A 161 -24.42 12.19 -6.07
CA ALA A 161 -23.27 12.84 -5.43
C ALA A 161 -23.68 14.03 -4.56
N LEU A 162 -24.58 14.87 -5.06
CA LEU A 162 -25.14 16.00 -4.30
C LEU A 162 -25.89 15.51 -3.06
N LEU A 163 -26.77 14.51 -3.18
CA LEU A 163 -27.50 13.93 -2.05
C LEU A 163 -26.58 13.34 -1.00
N ILE A 164 -25.54 12.59 -1.41
CA ILE A 164 -24.55 12.03 -0.50
C ILE A 164 -23.81 13.15 0.24
N THR A 165 -23.41 14.22 -0.47
CA THR A 165 -22.70 15.36 0.12
C THR A 165 -23.55 16.05 1.18
N LEU A 166 -24.84 16.30 0.90
CA LEU A 166 -25.75 16.89 1.87
C LEU A 166 -26.00 15.99 3.08
N ALA A 167 -26.28 14.70 2.85
CA ALA A 167 -26.50 13.74 3.93
C ALA A 167 -25.27 13.66 4.86
N LEU A 168 -24.06 13.69 4.29
CA LEU A 168 -22.83 13.69 5.05
C LEU A 168 -22.67 14.98 5.84
N HIS A 169 -22.89 16.13 5.20
CA HIS A 169 -22.80 17.45 5.83
C HIS A 169 -23.70 17.56 7.06
N ASP A 170 -24.97 17.15 6.91
CA ASP A 170 -25.98 17.33 7.93
C ASP A 170 -25.89 16.33 9.09
N THR A 171 -25.26 15.17 8.85
CA THR A 171 -25.44 14.04 9.78
C THR A 171 -24.12 13.47 10.32
N ALA A 172 -23.05 13.40 9.54
CA ALA A 172 -21.93 12.53 9.87
C ALA A 172 -20.53 13.03 9.42
N SER A 173 -20.39 14.32 9.09
CA SER A 173 -19.12 14.89 8.61
C SER A 173 -17.96 14.68 9.58
N ASP A 174 -18.15 14.87 10.89
CA ASP A 174 -17.12 14.66 11.91
C ASP A 174 -16.62 13.20 11.96
N SER A 175 -17.54 12.22 11.80
CA SER A 175 -17.19 10.80 11.81
C SER A 175 -16.44 10.40 10.55
N TRP A 176 -16.85 10.94 9.41
CA TRP A 176 -16.18 10.74 8.12
C TRP A 176 -14.78 11.36 8.13
N GLU A 177 -14.64 12.59 8.62
CA GLU A 177 -13.38 13.32 8.67
C GLU A 177 -12.32 12.60 9.53
N LYS A 178 -12.72 12.02 10.65
CA LYS A 178 -11.82 11.20 11.49
C LYS A 178 -11.29 9.99 10.73
N LEU A 179 -12.17 9.24 10.05
CA LEU A 179 -11.75 8.10 9.22
C LEU A 179 -10.82 8.55 8.09
N TYR A 180 -11.21 9.60 7.36
CA TYR A 180 -10.46 10.13 6.24
C TYR A 180 -9.06 10.61 6.65
N THR A 181 -8.96 11.36 7.75
CA THR A 181 -7.71 11.96 8.22
C THR A 181 -6.72 10.91 8.72
N VAL A 182 -7.18 9.95 9.54
CA VAL A 182 -6.31 8.87 10.05
C VAL A 182 -5.80 8.00 8.91
N THR A 183 -6.67 7.58 7.99
CA THR A 183 -6.25 6.76 6.86
C THR A 183 -5.36 7.53 5.87
N SER A 184 -5.54 8.86 5.76
CA SER A 184 -4.65 9.72 4.97
C SER A 184 -3.25 9.86 5.58
N PHE A 185 -3.14 9.86 6.89
CA PHE A 185 -1.85 9.88 7.58
C PHE A 185 -1.01 8.62 7.25
N PHE A 186 -1.64 7.45 7.21
CA PHE A 186 -0.95 6.21 6.83
C PHE A 186 -0.62 6.16 5.33
N ALA A 187 -1.61 6.37 4.45
CA ALA A 187 -1.52 6.02 3.03
C ALA A 187 -1.52 7.21 2.06
N GLY A 188 -1.67 8.43 2.55
CA GLY A 188 -1.77 9.65 1.75
C GLY A 188 -3.20 10.12 1.52
N VAL A 189 -3.34 11.35 1.03
CA VAL A 189 -4.64 11.92 0.68
C VAL A 189 -5.16 11.34 -0.62
N SER A 190 -6.49 11.37 -0.81
CA SER A 190 -7.09 11.02 -2.10
C SER A 190 -6.93 12.16 -3.11
N ASP A 191 -6.76 11.82 -4.38
CA ASP A 191 -6.91 12.74 -5.51
C ASP A 191 -8.28 12.64 -6.19
N ASP A 192 -9.14 11.74 -5.71
CA ASP A 192 -10.53 11.66 -6.13
C ASP A 192 -11.34 12.86 -5.65
N LEU A 193 -12.33 13.26 -6.42
CA LEU A 193 -13.28 14.29 -6.03
C LEU A 193 -14.26 13.74 -4.99
N GLY A 194 -14.39 14.43 -3.87
CA GLY A 194 -15.21 13.98 -2.75
C GLY A 194 -15.96 15.13 -2.06
N TYR A 195 -16.23 14.93 -0.79
CA TYR A 195 -16.97 15.87 0.04
C TYR A 195 -16.38 17.29 0.01
N TYR A 196 -15.07 17.43 0.09
CA TYR A 196 -14.40 18.73 0.16
C TYR A 196 -14.50 19.55 -1.14
N GLU A 197 -14.63 18.89 -2.30
CA GLU A 197 -14.77 19.55 -3.60
C GLU A 197 -16.25 19.81 -3.94
N TYR A 198 -17.15 18.91 -3.54
CA TYR A 198 -18.55 18.99 -3.90
C TYR A 198 -19.37 19.92 -3.01
N LEU A 199 -19.08 20.01 -1.70
CA LEU A 199 -19.79 20.90 -0.77
C LEU A 199 -19.67 22.37 -1.18
N PRO A 200 -18.48 22.93 -1.47
CA PRO A 200 -18.34 24.29 -1.96
C PRO A 200 -19.05 24.53 -3.30
N ALA A 201 -19.08 23.51 -4.20
CA ALA A 201 -19.80 23.64 -5.47
C ALA A 201 -21.31 23.72 -5.29
N ILE A 202 -21.88 22.99 -4.30
CA ILE A 202 -23.29 23.07 -3.92
C ILE A 202 -23.57 24.46 -3.34
N GLU A 203 -22.78 24.91 -2.39
CA GLU A 203 -22.95 26.24 -1.75
C GLU A 203 -22.87 27.37 -2.77
N ALA A 204 -21.93 27.31 -3.71
CA ALA A 204 -21.80 28.30 -4.77
C ALA A 204 -23.01 28.32 -5.73
N ALA A 205 -23.62 27.17 -5.98
CA ALA A 205 -24.74 27.05 -6.91
C ALA A 205 -26.09 27.46 -6.31
N TYR A 206 -26.33 27.09 -5.05
CA TYR A 206 -27.58 27.36 -4.34
C TYR A 206 -27.55 28.63 -3.48
N GLY A 207 -26.36 29.22 -3.28
CA GLY A 207 -26.16 30.40 -2.40
C GLY A 207 -26.12 30.07 -0.90
N THR A 208 -26.63 28.92 -0.52
CA THR A 208 -26.58 28.30 0.84
C THR A 208 -26.63 26.78 0.67
N ILE A 209 -26.38 26.03 1.73
CA ILE A 209 -26.66 24.59 1.72
C ILE A 209 -28.19 24.40 1.67
N PRO A 210 -28.74 23.74 0.65
CA PRO A 210 -30.20 23.61 0.48
C PRO A 210 -30.77 22.46 1.32
N ASP A 211 -32.00 22.63 1.81
CA ASP A 211 -32.78 21.52 2.36
C ASP A 211 -33.15 20.52 1.23
N THR A 212 -33.25 19.23 1.55
CA THR A 212 -33.50 18.16 0.58
C THR A 212 -34.80 18.39 -0.23
N GLU A 213 -35.87 18.87 0.42
CA GLU A 213 -37.16 19.12 -0.22
C GLU A 213 -37.11 20.24 -1.27
N LEU A 214 -36.18 21.18 -1.12
CA LEU A 214 -36.02 22.31 -2.05
C LEU A 214 -35.31 21.91 -3.35
N LEU A 215 -34.57 20.81 -3.37
CA LEU A 215 -33.79 20.37 -4.54
C LEU A 215 -34.66 20.15 -5.79
N SER A 216 -35.88 19.61 -5.60
CA SER A 216 -36.80 19.36 -6.69
C SER A 216 -37.50 20.62 -7.24
N LEU A 217 -37.33 21.76 -6.56
CA LEU A 217 -37.99 23.04 -6.88
C LEU A 217 -37.08 24.01 -7.60
N ASP A 218 -35.75 23.82 -7.56
CA ASP A 218 -34.78 24.72 -8.17
C ASP A 218 -33.84 24.02 -9.18
N GLU A 219 -34.38 23.75 -10.34
CA GLU A 219 -33.62 23.15 -11.45
C GLU A 219 -32.50 24.11 -11.94
N THR A 220 -32.66 25.42 -11.78
CA THR A 220 -31.64 26.40 -12.19
C THR A 220 -30.41 26.31 -11.32
N ALA A 221 -30.57 26.20 -10.00
CA ALA A 221 -29.47 26.00 -9.09
C ALA A 221 -28.75 24.64 -9.35
N TYR A 222 -29.52 23.59 -9.65
CA TYR A 222 -28.96 22.30 -10.05
C TYR A 222 -28.12 22.40 -11.34
N GLN A 223 -28.57 23.14 -12.34
CA GLN A 223 -27.77 23.39 -13.55
C GLN A 223 -26.46 24.12 -13.23
N HIS A 224 -26.50 25.15 -12.40
CA HIS A 224 -25.29 25.84 -11.93
C HIS A 224 -24.35 24.89 -11.17
N TYR A 225 -24.88 24.03 -10.30
CA TYR A 225 -24.07 23.00 -9.62
C TYR A 225 -23.37 22.08 -10.63
N THR A 226 -24.06 21.60 -11.65
CA THR A 226 -23.46 20.73 -12.67
C THR A 226 -22.38 21.45 -13.48
N GLU A 227 -22.51 22.76 -13.71
CA GLU A 227 -21.47 23.59 -14.32
C GLU A 227 -20.24 23.70 -13.40
N GLN A 228 -20.45 23.95 -12.10
CA GLN A 228 -19.36 24.06 -11.13
C GLN A 228 -18.54 22.76 -11.04
N ILE A 229 -19.18 21.60 -10.85
CA ILE A 229 -18.46 20.33 -10.72
C ILE A 229 -17.68 19.95 -11.98
N ARG A 230 -18.14 20.37 -13.18
CA ARG A 230 -17.40 20.16 -14.44
C ARG A 230 -16.06 20.89 -14.47
N THR A 231 -15.90 21.98 -13.74
CA THR A 231 -14.66 22.77 -13.68
C THR A 231 -13.61 22.15 -12.75
N LEU A 232 -14.01 21.26 -11.85
CA LEU A 232 -13.09 20.58 -10.93
C LEU A 232 -12.03 19.78 -11.68
N ALA A 233 -10.83 19.67 -11.12
CA ALA A 233 -9.76 18.87 -11.72
C ALA A 233 -10.12 17.38 -11.70
N ALA A 234 -9.76 16.64 -12.73
CA ALA A 234 -9.94 15.19 -12.73
C ALA A 234 -8.85 14.52 -11.86
N PRO A 235 -9.12 13.32 -11.27
CA PRO A 235 -8.11 12.56 -10.54
C PRO A 235 -6.95 12.19 -11.45
N GLN A 236 -5.75 12.12 -10.87
CA GLN A 236 -4.52 11.83 -11.61
C GLN A 236 -4.33 10.33 -11.83
N ILE A 237 -4.85 9.50 -10.92
CA ILE A 237 -4.77 8.03 -11.01
C ILE A 237 -6.14 7.49 -11.44
N ASN A 238 -6.14 6.63 -12.47
CA ASN A 238 -7.35 5.90 -12.86
C ASN A 238 -7.43 4.59 -12.07
N SER A 239 -8.50 4.44 -11.30
CA SER A 239 -8.79 3.26 -10.48
C SER A 239 -10.05 2.50 -10.90
N ILE A 240 -10.65 2.86 -12.04
CA ILE A 240 -11.81 2.15 -12.58
C ILE A 240 -11.40 1.27 -13.78
N PRO A 241 -12.00 0.08 -13.93
CA PRO A 241 -11.79 -0.74 -15.12
C PRO A 241 -12.31 -0.03 -16.38
N VAL A 242 -11.44 0.23 -17.34
CA VAL A 242 -11.81 0.80 -18.64
C VAL A 242 -11.37 -0.16 -19.74
N ILE A 243 -12.31 -0.66 -20.51
CA ILE A 243 -12.03 -1.48 -21.69
C ILE A 243 -11.93 -0.53 -22.89
N ASP A 244 -10.71 -0.23 -23.30
CA ASP A 244 -10.41 0.65 -24.44
C ASP A 244 -9.38 -0.02 -25.38
N PRO A 245 -9.83 -0.85 -26.34
CA PRO A 245 -8.94 -1.56 -27.26
C PRO A 245 -8.09 -0.66 -28.14
N GLU A 246 -8.51 0.59 -28.35
CA GLU A 246 -7.85 1.55 -29.24
C GLU A 246 -6.94 2.55 -28.45
N GLY A 247 -7.05 2.60 -27.12
CA GLY A 247 -6.31 3.53 -26.28
C GLY A 247 -6.64 4.99 -26.56
N THR A 248 -7.90 5.28 -26.84
CA THR A 248 -8.41 6.62 -27.24
C THR A 248 -9.17 7.31 -26.13
N VAL A 249 -9.59 6.58 -25.09
CA VAL A 249 -10.37 7.12 -23.96
C VAL A 249 -9.44 7.96 -23.06
N ASP A 250 -9.85 9.18 -22.77
CA ASP A 250 -9.25 9.98 -21.70
C ASP A 250 -9.66 9.38 -20.35
N LEU A 251 -8.75 8.60 -19.76
CA LEU A 251 -8.99 7.86 -18.51
C LEU A 251 -9.26 8.81 -17.33
N ALA A 252 -8.61 9.98 -17.29
CA ALA A 252 -8.85 10.97 -16.24
C ALA A 252 -10.27 11.50 -16.31
N GLN A 253 -10.77 11.83 -17.51
CA GLN A 253 -12.17 12.23 -17.70
C GLN A 253 -13.14 11.07 -17.56
N ALA A 254 -12.73 9.84 -17.85
CA ALA A 254 -13.53 8.65 -17.64
C ALA A 254 -13.78 8.40 -16.15
N GLY A 255 -12.75 8.54 -15.32
CA GLY A 255 -12.79 8.37 -13.87
C GLY A 255 -13.32 9.57 -13.09
N LYS A 256 -13.59 10.72 -13.76
CA LYS A 256 -14.02 11.93 -13.06
C LYS A 256 -15.43 11.79 -12.50
N GLY A 257 -15.55 11.82 -11.17
CA GLY A 257 -16.80 11.65 -10.45
C GLY A 257 -16.59 11.76 -8.93
N PHE A 258 -17.68 11.69 -8.19
CA PHE A 258 -17.65 11.72 -6.72
C PHE A 258 -17.32 10.34 -6.14
N ARG A 259 -16.43 10.30 -5.16
CA ARG A 259 -16.20 9.13 -4.29
C ARG A 259 -16.41 9.49 -2.82
N PHE A 260 -17.10 8.63 -2.10
CA PHE A 260 -17.39 8.85 -0.67
C PHE A 260 -16.14 8.73 0.20
N MET A 261 -15.32 7.72 -0.06
CA MET A 261 -14.04 7.49 0.64
C MET A 261 -12.97 7.20 -0.42
N GLY A 262 -12.56 8.25 -1.16
CA GLY A 262 -11.69 8.15 -2.32
C GLY A 262 -10.43 7.34 -2.07
N GLN A 263 -9.97 6.64 -3.11
CA GLN A 263 -8.73 5.87 -3.07
C GLN A 263 -7.53 6.80 -2.95
N ARG A 264 -6.47 6.32 -2.29
CA ARG A 264 -5.33 7.17 -1.95
C ARG A 264 -4.41 7.39 -3.14
N PHE A 265 -3.99 8.64 -3.33
CA PHE A 265 -2.93 8.96 -4.28
C PHE A 265 -1.60 8.44 -3.75
N THR A 266 -0.94 7.57 -4.51
CA THR A 266 0.42 7.11 -4.21
C THR A 266 1.35 7.40 -5.39
N LEU A 267 2.58 7.82 -5.08
CA LEU A 267 3.54 8.23 -6.10
C LEU A 267 3.85 7.10 -7.10
N ASP A 268 3.95 5.88 -6.61
CA ASP A 268 4.21 4.69 -7.44
C ASP A 268 3.05 4.40 -8.41
N ALA A 269 1.80 4.49 -7.95
CA ALA A 269 0.65 4.31 -8.83
C ALA A 269 0.59 5.41 -9.90
N ALA A 270 0.91 6.67 -9.53
CA ALA A 270 1.00 7.77 -10.47
C ALA A 270 2.12 7.57 -11.50
N VAL A 271 3.29 7.05 -11.09
CA VAL A 271 4.41 6.71 -11.98
C VAL A 271 4.03 5.55 -12.90
N MET A 272 3.59 4.44 -12.34
CA MET A 272 3.35 3.19 -13.09
C MET A 272 2.27 3.34 -14.16
N GLN A 273 1.17 4.08 -13.89
CA GLN A 273 0.13 4.29 -14.90
C GLN A 273 0.59 5.14 -16.11
N GLN A 274 1.67 5.93 -15.98
CA GLN A 274 2.25 6.65 -17.12
C GLN A 274 3.12 5.77 -18.02
N LEU A 275 3.43 4.54 -17.59
CA LEU A 275 4.33 3.63 -18.26
C LEU A 275 3.63 2.39 -18.84
N VAL A 276 2.30 2.40 -18.93
CA VAL A 276 1.49 1.35 -19.58
C VAL A 276 0.90 1.83 -20.92
N PHE A 277 0.30 0.91 -21.69
CA PHE A 277 -0.06 1.03 -23.11
C PHE A 277 -0.69 2.36 -23.54
N ASN A 278 -1.69 2.87 -22.83
CA ASN A 278 -2.37 4.10 -23.24
C ASN A 278 -1.46 5.35 -23.26
N LYS A 279 -0.34 5.30 -22.55
CA LYS A 279 0.67 6.35 -22.48
C LYS A 279 1.90 6.05 -23.33
N VAL A 280 2.41 4.80 -23.26
CA VAL A 280 3.66 4.44 -23.96
C VAL A 280 3.45 3.86 -25.36
N ARG A 281 2.23 3.51 -25.75
CA ARG A 281 1.84 2.94 -27.04
C ARG A 281 2.52 1.59 -27.33
N GLU A 282 2.42 1.11 -28.58
CA GLU A 282 3.02 -0.15 -29.03
C GLU A 282 4.53 -0.01 -29.26
N ASN A 283 5.24 -1.14 -29.15
CA ASN A 283 6.62 -1.28 -29.62
C ASN A 283 6.68 -1.48 -31.16
N ALA A 284 7.88 -1.65 -31.70
CA ALA A 284 8.08 -1.86 -33.13
C ALA A 284 7.46 -3.17 -33.69
N GLN A 285 7.12 -4.10 -32.83
CA GLN A 285 6.46 -5.37 -33.14
C GLN A 285 4.93 -5.30 -33.02
N GLY A 286 4.37 -4.15 -32.57
CA GLY A 286 2.95 -3.97 -32.32
C GLY A 286 2.46 -4.56 -30.98
N GLU A 287 3.38 -4.89 -30.09
CA GLU A 287 3.05 -5.37 -28.75
C GLU A 287 2.70 -4.22 -27.81
N ARG A 288 1.87 -4.48 -26.81
CA ARG A 288 1.36 -3.50 -25.86
C ARG A 288 1.86 -3.79 -24.45
N ARG A 289 2.35 -2.77 -23.75
CA ARG A 289 2.73 -2.85 -22.34
C ARG A 289 1.47 -2.66 -21.48
N MET A 290 0.79 -3.75 -21.17
CA MET A 290 -0.47 -3.72 -20.41
C MET A 290 -0.25 -3.60 -18.90
N LEU A 291 0.90 -4.03 -18.39
CA LEU A 291 1.30 -3.98 -16.99
C LEU A 291 2.64 -3.25 -16.85
N PRO A 292 2.87 -2.53 -15.73
CA PRO A 292 4.17 -1.95 -15.39
C PRO A 292 5.15 -3.04 -14.90
N ASP A 293 6.35 -2.64 -14.51
CA ASP A 293 7.32 -3.44 -13.74
C ASP A 293 7.59 -2.74 -12.40
N VAL A 294 7.89 -3.50 -11.34
CA VAL A 294 8.25 -2.91 -10.03
C VAL A 294 9.45 -1.97 -10.15
N LEU A 295 10.38 -2.28 -11.06
CA LEU A 295 11.56 -1.44 -11.33
C LEU A 295 11.24 -0.10 -12.02
N ASP A 296 10.03 0.11 -12.53
CA ASP A 296 9.59 1.41 -13.06
C ASP A 296 9.69 2.52 -12.01
N MET A 297 9.35 2.19 -10.77
CA MET A 297 9.41 3.16 -9.67
C MET A 297 10.85 3.59 -9.33
N PRO A 298 11.81 2.70 -9.02
CA PRO A 298 13.19 3.11 -8.79
C PRO A 298 13.85 3.73 -10.04
N ALA A 299 13.47 3.34 -11.26
CA ALA A 299 13.93 4.00 -12.48
C ALA A 299 13.45 5.45 -12.56
N ALA A 300 12.18 5.73 -12.24
CA ALA A 300 11.64 7.09 -12.18
C ALA A 300 12.29 7.93 -11.07
N LEU A 301 12.66 7.33 -9.96
CA LEU A 301 13.42 7.95 -8.87
C LEU A 301 14.90 8.22 -9.22
N GLY A 302 15.37 7.76 -10.39
CA GLY A 302 16.68 8.11 -10.93
C GLY A 302 17.70 6.95 -10.96
N SER A 303 17.32 5.73 -10.59
CA SER A 303 18.22 4.56 -10.68
C SER A 303 18.55 4.24 -12.14
N GLU A 304 19.82 4.37 -12.50
CA GLU A 304 20.31 3.94 -13.82
C GLU A 304 20.41 2.42 -13.92
N THR A 305 20.67 1.75 -12.80
CA THR A 305 20.69 0.29 -12.74
C THR A 305 19.31 -0.30 -13.04
N ALA A 306 18.24 0.24 -12.43
CA ALA A 306 16.86 -0.17 -12.73
C ALA A 306 16.50 0.08 -14.20
N LEU A 307 16.80 1.26 -14.73
CA LEU A 307 16.54 1.58 -16.14
C LEU A 307 17.32 0.68 -17.10
N SER A 308 18.56 0.30 -16.77
CA SER A 308 19.35 -0.64 -17.55
C SER A 308 18.74 -2.04 -17.57
N ILE A 309 18.19 -2.52 -16.46
CA ILE A 309 17.51 -3.81 -16.37
C ILE A 309 16.24 -3.78 -17.22
N LEU A 310 15.39 -2.76 -17.08
CA LEU A 310 14.18 -2.57 -17.91
C LEU A 310 14.50 -2.50 -19.40
N THR A 311 15.64 -1.89 -19.77
CA THR A 311 16.09 -1.86 -21.16
C THR A 311 16.48 -3.24 -21.66
N GLN A 312 17.15 -4.05 -20.85
CA GLN A 312 17.53 -5.42 -21.20
C GLN A 312 16.31 -6.36 -21.29
N GLN A 313 15.25 -6.08 -20.54
CA GLN A 313 13.97 -6.79 -20.62
C GLN A 313 13.14 -6.41 -21.86
N GLY A 314 13.45 -5.27 -22.48
CA GLY A 314 12.71 -4.73 -23.62
C GLY A 314 11.62 -3.72 -23.22
N ASP A 315 11.45 -3.44 -21.95
CA ASP A 315 10.42 -2.53 -21.43
C ASP A 315 10.56 -1.09 -21.93
N THR A 316 11.77 -0.66 -22.28
CA THR A 316 12.01 0.69 -22.81
C THR A 316 11.79 0.82 -24.31
N ALA A 317 11.42 -0.28 -25.02
CA ALA A 317 11.26 -0.31 -26.47
C ALA A 317 9.88 0.20 -26.97
N TYR A 318 8.97 0.52 -26.06
CA TYR A 318 7.67 1.09 -26.39
C TYR A 318 7.81 2.55 -26.83
N ALA A 319 7.00 2.96 -27.83
CA ALA A 319 7.21 4.16 -28.62
C ALA A 319 7.40 5.46 -27.81
N HIS A 320 6.69 5.62 -26.69
CA HIS A 320 6.76 6.81 -25.83
C HIS A 320 7.31 6.53 -24.42
N TYR A 321 7.82 5.34 -24.16
CA TYR A 321 8.38 5.02 -22.85
C TYR A 321 9.55 5.93 -22.46
N PRO A 322 10.53 6.23 -23.35
CA PRO A 322 11.64 7.12 -22.99
C PRO A 322 11.19 8.52 -22.61
N GLU A 323 10.23 9.12 -23.34
CA GLU A 323 9.71 10.46 -23.07
C GLU A 323 8.93 10.48 -21.75
N GLN A 324 8.09 9.49 -21.49
CA GLN A 324 7.35 9.36 -20.24
C GLN A 324 8.30 9.21 -19.04
N MET A 325 9.28 8.33 -19.13
CA MET A 325 10.28 8.13 -18.08
C MET A 325 11.08 9.42 -17.82
N GLN A 326 11.48 10.15 -18.86
CA GLN A 326 12.18 11.42 -18.70
C GLN A 326 11.30 12.48 -18.01
N MET A 327 10.02 12.55 -18.37
CA MET A 327 9.04 13.44 -17.72
C MET A 327 8.89 13.08 -16.24
N LEU A 328 8.72 11.80 -15.90
CA LEU A 328 8.58 11.31 -14.53
C LEU A 328 9.83 11.62 -13.69
N ARG A 329 11.02 11.33 -14.21
CA ARG A 329 12.30 11.69 -13.55
C ARG A 329 12.41 13.20 -13.28
N SER A 330 11.95 14.03 -14.21
CA SER A 330 11.95 15.47 -14.03
C SER A 330 10.95 15.92 -12.97
N ALA A 331 9.75 15.34 -12.95
CA ALA A 331 8.71 15.63 -11.96
C ALA A 331 9.15 15.24 -10.55
N VAL A 332 9.67 14.02 -10.37
CA VAL A 332 10.18 13.55 -9.07
C VAL A 332 11.33 14.42 -8.57
N ARG A 333 12.27 14.80 -9.45
CA ARG A 333 13.41 15.65 -9.08
C ARG A 333 12.99 17.06 -8.66
N SER A 334 11.90 17.57 -9.20
CA SER A 334 11.34 18.89 -8.86
C SER A 334 10.23 18.83 -7.80
N ALA A 335 9.93 17.65 -7.28
CA ALA A 335 8.91 17.48 -6.26
C ALA A 335 9.28 18.25 -4.98
N PRO A 336 8.31 18.93 -4.35
CA PRO A 336 8.54 19.66 -3.11
C PRO A 336 8.86 18.67 -1.97
N GLU A 337 9.63 19.13 -0.99
CA GLU A 337 10.06 18.29 0.14
C GLU A 337 8.86 17.79 0.96
N GLU A 338 7.81 18.59 1.03
CA GLU A 338 6.56 18.27 1.72
C GLU A 338 5.85 17.03 1.17
N LEU A 339 6.11 16.66 -0.10
CA LEU A 339 5.58 15.43 -0.68
C LEU A 339 6.02 14.19 0.11
N TRP A 340 7.26 14.17 0.55
CA TRP A 340 7.86 13.02 1.22
C TRP A 340 7.45 12.88 2.68
N SER A 341 6.98 13.97 3.31
CA SER A 341 6.46 13.98 4.67
C SER A 341 4.92 13.99 4.75
N ALA A 342 4.23 13.96 3.61
CA ALA A 342 2.77 14.08 3.53
C ALA A 342 2.03 12.89 4.15
N SER A 343 2.65 11.72 4.20
CA SER A 343 2.10 10.49 4.80
C SER A 343 3.24 9.54 5.19
N LEU A 344 2.91 8.53 5.99
CA LEU A 344 3.88 7.46 6.28
C LEU A 344 4.26 6.66 5.03
N TYR A 345 3.34 6.50 4.09
CA TYR A 345 3.61 5.89 2.78
C TYR A 345 4.73 6.63 2.03
N SER A 346 4.59 7.94 1.89
CA SER A 346 5.60 8.77 1.21
C SER A 346 6.93 8.79 1.97
N GLY A 347 6.89 8.87 3.31
CA GLY A 347 8.07 8.81 4.17
C GLY A 347 8.84 7.49 4.05
N TRP A 348 8.13 6.37 3.91
CA TRP A 348 8.77 5.07 3.67
C TRP A 348 9.50 5.03 2.33
N LEU A 349 8.85 5.45 1.23
CA LEU A 349 9.51 5.57 -0.08
C LEU A 349 10.73 6.51 -0.02
N TYR A 350 10.61 7.63 0.70
CA TYR A 350 11.71 8.57 0.89
C TYR A 350 12.91 7.94 1.63
N THR A 351 12.65 7.08 2.58
CA THR A 351 13.67 6.34 3.34
C THR A 351 14.46 5.38 2.44
N LEU A 352 13.81 4.80 1.42
CA LEU A 352 14.44 3.86 0.49
C LEU A 352 15.26 4.54 -0.64
N ASN A 353 14.98 5.82 -0.94
CA ASN A 353 15.59 6.50 -2.09
C ASN A 353 17.14 6.51 -2.09
N PRO A 354 17.86 6.65 -0.95
CA PRO A 354 19.33 6.62 -0.96
C PRO A 354 19.93 5.30 -1.44
N LEU A 355 19.20 4.17 -1.35
CA LEU A 355 19.64 2.88 -1.90
C LEU A 355 19.85 2.91 -3.42
N LEU A 356 19.12 3.81 -4.11
CA LEU A 356 19.14 3.95 -5.57
C LEU A 356 20.33 4.77 -6.08
N VAL A 357 21.07 5.40 -5.17
CA VAL A 357 22.25 6.23 -5.50
C VAL A 357 23.47 5.32 -5.61
N GLU A 358 24.13 5.35 -6.78
CA GLU A 358 25.35 4.57 -6.99
C GLU A 358 26.47 5.00 -6.04
N LYS A 359 27.09 4.03 -5.40
CA LYS A 359 28.19 4.27 -4.45
C LYS A 359 29.53 4.34 -5.18
N GLY A 360 30.32 5.34 -4.85
CA GLY A 360 31.61 5.61 -5.47
C GLY A 360 32.79 5.53 -4.50
N ALA A 361 33.84 6.31 -4.77
CA ALA A 361 35.01 6.39 -3.90
C ALA A 361 34.62 6.80 -2.47
N GLY A 362 35.17 6.13 -1.49
CA GLY A 362 34.84 6.31 -0.06
C GLY A 362 33.97 5.20 0.53
N TYR A 363 33.25 4.46 -0.32
CA TYR A 363 32.49 3.30 0.11
C TYR A 363 33.33 2.01 0.09
N PRO A 364 33.00 1.00 0.91
CA PRO A 364 33.63 -0.32 0.85
C PRO A 364 33.53 -0.94 -0.54
N SER A 365 34.54 -1.72 -0.93
CA SER A 365 34.64 -2.26 -2.29
C SER A 365 33.44 -3.12 -2.72
N PHE A 366 32.79 -3.82 -1.79
CA PHE A 366 31.60 -4.61 -2.10
C PHE A 366 30.42 -3.73 -2.56
N MET A 367 30.25 -2.51 -2.01
CA MET A 367 29.16 -1.58 -2.36
C MET A 367 29.33 -0.93 -3.73
N THR A 368 30.53 -0.96 -4.31
CA THR A 368 30.81 -0.37 -5.64
C THR A 368 30.65 -1.36 -6.79
N THR A 369 30.23 -2.59 -6.51
CA THR A 369 30.03 -3.65 -7.52
C THR A 369 28.65 -3.59 -8.18
N GLU A 370 28.55 -4.09 -9.41
CA GLU A 370 27.26 -4.23 -10.11
C GLU A 370 26.31 -5.18 -9.37
N GLN A 371 26.84 -6.19 -8.68
CA GLN A 371 26.05 -7.11 -7.86
C GLN A 371 25.42 -6.39 -6.67
N TRP A 372 26.16 -5.48 -6.03
CA TRP A 372 25.61 -4.70 -4.91
C TRP A 372 24.56 -3.71 -5.35
N LYS A 373 24.70 -3.05 -6.49
CA LYS A 373 23.68 -2.19 -7.06
C LYS A 373 22.35 -2.95 -7.25
N LYS A 374 22.44 -4.19 -7.72
CA LYS A 374 21.26 -5.07 -7.88
C LYS A 374 20.72 -5.54 -6.53
N LYS A 375 21.58 -5.87 -5.54
CA LYS A 375 21.14 -6.17 -4.17
C LYS A 375 20.39 -4.97 -3.57
N ALA A 376 20.89 -3.76 -3.73
CA ALA A 376 20.21 -2.56 -3.25
C ALA A 376 18.85 -2.33 -3.93
N LEU A 377 18.72 -2.68 -5.22
CA LEU A 377 17.41 -2.71 -5.89
C LEU A 377 16.50 -3.81 -5.35
N GLU A 378 17.02 -4.99 -4.99
CA GLU A 378 16.22 -6.06 -4.37
C GLU A 378 15.77 -5.63 -2.96
N THR A 379 16.61 -4.94 -2.18
CA THR A 379 16.22 -4.31 -0.91
C THR A 379 15.09 -3.30 -1.10
N TYR A 380 15.22 -2.42 -2.11
CA TYR A 380 14.16 -1.47 -2.46
C TYR A 380 12.86 -2.20 -2.82
N ALA A 381 12.92 -3.16 -3.75
CA ALA A 381 11.76 -3.89 -4.24
C ALA A 381 11.08 -4.73 -3.14
N GLY A 382 11.85 -5.38 -2.28
CA GLY A 382 11.32 -6.16 -1.15
C GLY A 382 10.62 -5.27 -0.12
N SER A 383 11.23 -4.16 0.28
CA SER A 383 10.61 -3.21 1.20
C SER A 383 9.43 -2.47 0.57
N PHE A 384 9.49 -2.14 -0.73
CA PHE A 384 8.35 -1.60 -1.48
C PHE A 384 7.19 -2.59 -1.54
N THR A 385 7.48 -3.88 -1.69
CA THR A 385 6.47 -4.95 -1.64
C THR A 385 5.76 -4.98 -0.29
N GLU A 386 6.50 -4.85 0.83
CA GLU A 386 5.92 -4.74 2.17
C GLU A 386 5.05 -3.50 2.32
N LEU A 387 5.50 -2.35 1.84
CA LEU A 387 4.72 -1.11 1.85
C LEU A 387 3.40 -1.26 1.09
N LYS A 388 3.43 -1.80 -0.12
CA LYS A 388 2.22 -2.07 -0.94
C LYS A 388 1.29 -3.06 -0.29
N HIS A 389 1.85 -4.00 0.42
CA HIS A 389 1.15 -5.03 1.13
C HIS A 389 0.50 -4.53 2.42
N ASP A 390 1.14 -3.70 3.23
CA ASP A 390 0.56 -3.12 4.45
C ASP A 390 -0.53 -2.08 4.15
N THR A 391 -0.50 -1.49 2.98
CA THR A 391 -1.42 -0.44 2.59
C THR A 391 -2.41 -0.88 1.49
N VAL A 392 -2.89 -2.16 1.43
CA VAL A 392 -3.74 -2.74 0.38
C VAL A 392 -5.25 -2.50 0.51
N LEU A 393 -5.81 -2.21 1.65
CA LEU A 393 -7.08 -1.58 1.85
C LEU A 393 -6.89 -0.12 1.55
N TYR A 394 -5.64 0.11 1.75
CA TYR A 394 -4.79 1.15 1.31
C TYR A 394 -3.69 0.52 0.43
N ALA A 395 -3.03 -0.65 0.76
CA ALA A 395 -2.22 -1.64 0.08
C ALA A 395 -1.70 -2.66 1.08
N LYS A 396 -1.06 -3.64 1.29
CA LYS A 396 -0.98 -4.71 2.31
C LYS A 396 0.39 -5.41 2.56
N GLN A 397 0.62 -6.25 3.47
CA GLN A 397 1.08 -6.93 4.68
C GLN A 397 2.17 -8.03 4.52
N VAL A 398 2.85 -8.64 5.44
CA VAL A 398 3.17 -9.33 6.70
C VAL A 398 4.55 -10.08 6.69
N MET A 399 5.13 -10.63 7.59
CA MET A 399 5.81 -10.96 8.83
C MET A 399 6.96 -11.96 8.75
N ALA A 400 7.90 -11.96 9.73
CA ALA A 400 9.15 -12.73 9.81
C ALA A 400 9.45 -13.36 11.16
N GLU A 401 10.56 -14.07 11.30
CA GLU A 401 10.80 -15.01 12.34
C GLU A 401 12.18 -15.14 13.01
N MET A 402 12.27 -15.95 14.05
CA MET A 402 13.27 -15.97 15.09
C MET A 402 13.78 -17.28 15.68
N GLY A 403 14.86 -17.29 16.46
CA GLY A 403 15.30 -18.30 17.40
C GLY A 403 16.71 -18.11 17.96
N GLY A 404 16.93 -18.27 19.25
CA GLY A 404 18.13 -17.96 19.99
C GLY A 404 18.78 -19.02 20.92
N GLY A 405 20.02 -18.80 21.40
CA GLY A 405 20.82 -19.54 22.39
C GLY A 405 22.24 -18.96 22.57
N PRO A 406 22.97 -19.14 23.69
CA PRO A 406 24.12 -18.34 24.05
C PRO A 406 25.47 -18.80 23.46
N PRO A 407 26.50 -17.91 23.33
CA PRO A 407 27.74 -18.13 22.61
C PRO A 407 28.99 -18.35 23.48
N GLU A 408 30.07 -18.90 22.85
CA GLU A 408 31.44 -18.85 23.30
C GLU A 408 32.14 -17.58 22.74
N GLU A 409 33.11 -17.02 23.51
CA GLU A 409 33.83 -15.80 23.16
C GLU A 409 34.78 -16.00 21.98
N LEU A 410 34.46 -15.42 20.86
CA LEU A 410 35.33 -15.26 19.69
C LEU A 410 35.33 -13.78 19.28
N ASP A 411 36.34 -13.35 18.49
CA ASP A 411 36.35 -12.00 17.93
C ASP A 411 35.16 -11.85 16.92
N ASP A 412 34.02 -11.42 17.44
CA ASP A 412 32.72 -11.32 16.78
C ASP A 412 32.40 -9.88 16.36
N ARG A 413 33.41 -8.99 16.24
CA ARG A 413 33.24 -7.63 15.77
C ARG A 413 32.67 -7.64 14.35
N GLY A 414 31.38 -7.26 14.24
CA GLY A 414 30.62 -7.22 13.01
C GLY A 414 30.75 -5.89 12.26
N TYR A 415 29.80 -5.64 11.34
CA TYR A 415 29.80 -4.49 10.46
C TYR A 415 28.36 -4.06 10.16
N VAL A 416 28.12 -2.76 9.97
CA VAL A 416 26.84 -2.22 9.53
C VAL A 416 26.89 -1.97 8.02
N GLU A 417 25.82 -2.28 7.27
CA GLU A 417 25.66 -1.82 5.89
C GLU A 417 25.71 -0.28 5.88
N PRO A 418 26.76 0.37 5.35
CA PRO A 418 27.00 1.79 5.64
C PRO A 418 26.15 2.70 4.77
N GLU A 419 24.85 2.72 5.07
CA GLU A 419 23.80 3.54 4.45
C GLU A 419 23.34 4.65 5.41
N GLU A 420 24.26 5.55 5.78
CA GLU A 420 24.05 6.65 6.75
C GLU A 420 22.73 7.39 6.52
N GLU A 421 22.44 7.78 5.28
CA GLU A 421 21.25 8.55 4.94
C GLU A 421 19.96 7.72 5.05
N VAL A 422 20.00 6.42 4.81
CA VAL A 422 18.84 5.53 5.01
C VAL A 422 18.50 5.47 6.49
N TYR A 423 19.47 5.23 7.36
CA TYR A 423 19.24 5.16 8.81
C TYR A 423 18.77 6.50 9.39
N ARG A 424 19.29 7.63 8.89
CA ARG A 424 18.82 8.96 9.28
C ARG A 424 17.33 9.14 8.96
N ARG A 425 16.92 8.87 7.72
CA ARG A 425 15.52 8.98 7.27
C ARG A 425 14.62 7.97 7.95
N PHE A 426 15.12 6.78 8.23
CA PHE A 426 14.40 5.76 8.99
C PHE A 426 14.06 6.26 10.42
N ALA A 427 15.02 6.89 11.10
CA ALA A 427 14.75 7.45 12.42
C ALA A 427 13.68 8.53 12.36
N GLU A 428 13.73 9.41 11.37
CA GLU A 428 12.72 10.46 11.14
C GLU A 428 11.34 9.86 10.83
N LEU A 429 11.28 8.77 10.05
CA LEU A 429 10.04 8.05 9.75
C LEU A 429 9.41 7.44 11.03
N ALA A 430 10.23 6.82 11.88
CA ALA A 430 9.77 6.26 13.16
C ALA A 430 9.29 7.35 14.12
N GLU A 431 9.99 8.49 14.19
CA GLU A 431 9.61 9.68 14.96
C GLU A 431 8.28 10.27 14.42
N GLN A 432 8.13 10.44 13.11
CA GLN A 432 6.91 10.90 12.45
C GLN A 432 5.72 9.98 12.76
N THR A 433 5.95 8.67 12.76
CA THR A 433 4.93 7.67 13.11
C THR A 433 4.44 7.88 14.53
N ALA A 434 5.36 8.00 15.49
CA ALA A 434 5.01 8.21 16.91
C ALA A 434 4.26 9.52 17.14
N ASP A 435 4.74 10.61 16.58
CA ASP A 435 4.17 11.96 16.81
C ASP A 435 2.81 12.13 16.11
N GLY A 436 2.65 11.57 14.90
CA GLY A 436 1.38 11.60 14.17
C GLY A 436 0.30 10.80 14.89
N LEU A 437 0.57 9.54 15.25
CA LEU A 437 -0.40 8.70 15.97
C LEU A 437 -0.74 9.27 17.35
N GLN A 438 0.23 9.90 18.03
CA GLN A 438 -0.03 10.63 19.29
C GLN A 438 -0.95 11.83 19.07
N THR A 439 -0.79 12.56 17.97
CA THR A 439 -1.63 13.70 17.61
C THR A 439 -3.09 13.29 17.40
N TYR A 440 -3.31 12.13 16.79
CA TYR A 440 -4.66 11.55 16.61
C TYR A 440 -5.21 10.86 17.88
N GLY A 441 -4.41 10.73 18.95
CA GLY A 441 -4.83 10.10 20.20
C GLY A 441 -5.02 8.59 20.11
N ILE A 442 -4.31 7.94 19.19
CA ILE A 442 -4.44 6.51 18.87
C ILE A 442 -3.18 5.70 19.21
N LEU A 443 -2.14 6.34 19.74
CA LEU A 443 -0.89 5.69 20.11
C LEU A 443 -0.90 5.19 21.55
N ASP A 444 -0.67 3.88 21.73
CA ASP A 444 -0.43 3.31 23.07
C ASP A 444 0.94 3.76 23.61
N PRO A 445 1.08 4.01 24.93
CA PRO A 445 2.36 4.38 25.53
C PRO A 445 3.49 3.38 25.29
N ALA A 446 3.20 2.07 25.25
CA ALA A 446 4.20 1.04 24.95
C ALA A 446 4.67 1.10 23.50
N ASP A 447 3.74 1.33 22.55
CA ASP A 447 4.09 1.50 21.14
C ASP A 447 4.91 2.76 20.91
N ARG A 448 4.62 3.86 21.66
CA ARG A 448 5.46 5.06 21.63
C ARG A 448 6.89 4.79 22.12
N GLU A 449 7.05 4.03 23.21
CA GLU A 449 8.37 3.66 23.71
C GLU A 449 9.13 2.82 22.67
N ASN A 450 8.47 1.85 22.05
CA ASN A 450 9.07 1.01 21.02
C ASN A 450 9.47 1.79 19.76
N LEU A 451 8.64 2.70 19.26
CA LEU A 451 9.00 3.58 18.14
C LEU A 451 10.17 4.50 18.49
N THR A 452 10.24 5.01 19.73
CA THR A 452 11.37 5.81 20.21
C THR A 452 12.67 4.97 20.27
N ARG A 453 12.59 3.72 20.72
CA ARG A 453 13.74 2.79 20.74
C ARG A 453 14.17 2.45 19.31
N LEU A 454 13.24 2.25 18.39
CA LEU A 454 13.53 1.97 17.00
C LEU A 454 14.23 3.17 16.31
N ALA A 455 13.75 4.39 16.55
CA ALA A 455 14.39 5.60 16.08
C ALA A 455 15.80 5.75 16.66
N SER A 456 15.98 5.48 17.95
CA SER A 456 17.29 5.55 18.63
C SER A 456 18.27 4.51 18.08
N LEU A 457 17.81 3.30 17.79
CA LEU A 457 18.61 2.26 17.13
C LEU A 457 19.10 2.75 15.76
N ALA A 458 18.20 3.31 14.95
CA ALA A 458 18.55 3.84 13.63
C ALA A 458 19.57 4.99 13.72
N ARG A 459 19.45 5.91 14.69
CA ARG A 459 20.46 6.97 14.95
C ARG A 459 21.82 6.41 15.34
N SER A 460 21.85 5.30 16.08
CA SER A 460 23.11 4.60 16.38
C SER A 460 23.72 3.98 15.13
N LEU A 461 22.92 3.33 14.28
CA LEU A 461 23.39 2.76 13.01
C LEU A 461 23.83 3.84 12.02
N GLU A 462 23.17 5.00 11.96
CA GLU A 462 23.63 6.19 11.24
C GLU A 462 25.05 6.61 11.68
N THR A 463 25.26 6.67 13.00
CA THR A 463 26.55 7.06 13.58
C THR A 463 27.64 6.03 13.26
N ILE A 464 27.35 4.74 13.40
CA ILE A 464 28.28 3.65 13.08
C ILE A 464 28.62 3.69 11.59
N SER A 465 27.62 3.77 10.71
CA SER A 465 27.82 3.85 9.25
C SER A 465 28.74 5.00 8.85
N ARG A 466 28.54 6.19 9.44
CA ARG A 466 29.40 7.35 9.20
C ARG A 466 30.85 7.07 9.63
N LYS A 467 31.07 6.47 10.81
CA LYS A 467 32.39 6.11 11.30
C LYS A 467 33.10 5.07 10.40
N GLU A 468 32.35 4.06 9.95
CA GLU A 468 32.86 3.04 9.04
C GLU A 468 33.30 3.64 7.69
N LEU A 469 32.49 4.57 7.11
CA LEU A 469 32.84 5.29 5.89
C LEU A 469 34.03 6.22 6.06
N GLN A 470 34.28 6.76 7.25
CA GLN A 470 35.39 7.63 7.58
C GLN A 470 36.62 6.85 8.06
N ASN A 471 36.58 5.51 8.15
CA ASN A 471 37.57 4.64 8.74
C ASN A 471 37.89 5.02 10.20
N GLU A 472 36.91 5.54 10.93
CA GLU A 472 37.02 5.77 12.37
C GLU A 472 36.79 4.47 13.14
N ARG A 473 37.51 4.32 14.25
CA ARG A 473 37.32 3.15 15.11
C ARG A 473 35.97 3.22 15.85
N LEU A 474 35.24 2.11 15.85
CA LEU A 474 34.04 1.96 16.68
C LEU A 474 34.43 1.77 18.15
N SER A 475 33.54 2.21 19.06
CA SER A 475 33.66 1.90 20.47
C SER A 475 33.23 0.46 20.77
N ASP A 476 33.57 -0.03 21.98
CA ASP A 476 33.15 -1.37 22.41
C ASP A 476 31.64 -1.46 22.50
N GLU A 477 30.95 -0.39 22.95
CA GLU A 477 29.46 -0.31 22.98
C GLU A 477 28.82 -0.34 21.58
N GLU A 478 29.47 0.24 20.57
CA GLU A 478 29.03 0.17 19.17
C GLU A 478 29.20 -1.25 18.61
N TYR A 479 30.30 -1.94 18.95
CA TYR A 479 30.44 -3.35 18.59
C TYR A 479 29.48 -4.26 19.37
N ASP A 480 29.16 -3.95 20.64
CA ASP A 480 28.11 -4.65 21.40
C ASP A 480 26.74 -4.47 20.76
N LEU A 481 26.39 -3.26 20.29
CA LEU A 481 25.15 -3.02 19.56
C LEU A 481 25.05 -3.90 18.31
N ILE A 482 26.12 -4.00 17.51
CA ILE A 482 26.16 -4.85 16.32
C ILE A 482 26.01 -6.34 16.71
N ARG A 483 26.66 -6.77 17.79
CA ARG A 483 26.59 -8.15 18.31
C ARG A 483 25.19 -8.49 18.78
N GLU A 484 24.53 -7.60 19.52
CA GLU A 484 23.22 -7.80 20.12
C GLU A 484 22.06 -7.40 19.20
N TYR A 485 22.36 -6.94 17.99
CA TYR A 485 21.37 -6.45 17.03
C TYR A 485 20.23 -7.45 16.78
N GLY A 486 20.55 -8.73 16.58
CA GLY A 486 19.55 -9.77 16.38
C GLY A 486 18.58 -9.92 17.56
N GLY A 487 19.09 -9.85 18.81
CA GLY A 487 18.25 -9.85 20.01
C GLY A 487 17.37 -8.60 20.15
N THR A 488 17.86 -7.46 19.67
CA THR A 488 17.08 -6.21 19.62
C THR A 488 15.93 -6.32 18.63
N LEU A 489 16.17 -6.89 17.44
CA LEU A 489 15.09 -7.14 16.47
C LEU A 489 14.09 -8.18 16.97
N GLU A 490 14.56 -9.19 17.72
CA GLU A 490 13.72 -10.18 18.40
C GLU A 490 12.69 -9.52 19.31
N HIS A 491 13.13 -8.57 20.12
CA HIS A 491 12.22 -7.82 20.99
C HIS A 491 11.12 -7.11 20.16
N PHE A 492 11.51 -6.41 19.10
CA PHE A 492 10.52 -5.73 18.24
C PHE A 492 9.56 -6.71 17.56
N TRP A 493 10.05 -7.85 17.10
CA TRP A 493 9.22 -8.88 16.51
C TRP A 493 8.19 -9.43 17.54
N ILE A 494 8.64 -9.79 18.75
CA ILE A 494 7.74 -10.28 19.82
C ILE A 494 6.64 -9.24 20.09
N GLU A 495 7.01 -7.97 20.24
CA GLU A 495 6.05 -6.89 20.48
C GLU A 495 5.04 -6.73 19.33
N ALA A 496 5.48 -6.89 18.09
CA ALA A 496 4.62 -6.77 16.92
C ALA A 496 3.65 -7.95 16.74
N VAL A 497 3.94 -9.13 17.28
CA VAL A 497 3.17 -10.34 17.00
C VAL A 497 2.43 -10.94 18.20
N LYS A 498 2.76 -10.52 19.41
CA LYS A 498 2.20 -11.08 20.66
C LYS A 498 0.66 -11.07 20.73
N ASP A 499 0.01 -10.13 20.05
CA ASP A 499 -1.44 -10.01 20.02
C ASP A 499 -2.10 -10.85 18.90
N ARG A 500 -1.32 -11.53 18.07
CA ARG A 500 -1.82 -12.28 16.91
C ARG A 500 -2.03 -13.77 17.18
N THR A 501 -1.59 -14.28 18.33
CA THR A 501 -1.71 -15.67 18.69
C THR A 501 -2.02 -15.80 20.18
N ASP A 502 -2.91 -16.73 20.51
CA ASP A 502 -3.17 -17.16 21.89
C ASP A 502 -2.16 -18.24 22.36
N ALA A 503 -1.13 -18.53 21.56
CA ALA A 503 -0.14 -19.54 21.88
C ALA A 503 0.73 -19.13 23.07
N GLU A 504 0.96 -20.06 24.01
CA GLU A 504 1.82 -19.87 25.18
C GLU A 504 3.30 -19.67 24.77
N TYR A 505 3.68 -20.09 23.57
CA TYR A 505 5.01 -19.91 22.96
C TYR A 505 4.87 -19.46 21.51
N LEU A 506 5.57 -18.38 21.17
CA LEU A 506 5.65 -17.87 19.78
C LEU A 506 6.59 -18.77 18.97
N ASP A 507 6.06 -19.48 17.99
CA ASP A 507 6.87 -20.18 16.98
C ASP A 507 6.87 -19.39 15.68
N ALA A 508 8.03 -18.97 15.32
CA ALA A 508 8.30 -18.20 14.16
C ALA A 508 7.95 -18.93 12.83
N ARG A 509 7.80 -20.24 12.83
CA ARG A 509 7.26 -21.00 11.69
C ARG A 509 5.74 -20.84 11.52
N GLU A 510 5.05 -20.40 12.56
CA GLU A 510 3.61 -20.13 12.51
C GLU A 510 3.31 -18.71 12.01
N ILE A 511 4.33 -17.84 11.95
CA ILE A 511 4.23 -16.45 11.56
C ILE A 511 5.33 -16.13 10.50
N PRO A 512 5.19 -16.67 9.25
CA PRO A 512 6.22 -16.52 8.22
C PRO A 512 6.30 -15.08 7.65
N ALA A 513 7.50 -14.67 7.23
CA ALA A 513 7.80 -13.39 6.59
C ALA A 513 7.26 -13.26 5.16
N SER A 514 6.93 -14.38 4.56
CA SER A 514 6.55 -14.43 3.15
C SER A 514 5.19 -13.83 2.91
N LEU A 515 5.11 -13.00 1.89
CA LEU A 515 3.93 -12.20 1.57
C LEU A 515 3.81 -11.94 0.07
N VAL A 516 2.60 -11.61 -0.40
CA VAL A 516 2.32 -11.26 -1.80
C VAL A 516 1.37 -10.07 -1.89
N THR A 517 1.59 -9.19 -2.83
CA THR A 517 0.74 -8.02 -3.06
C THR A 517 0.50 -7.75 -4.53
N ASP A 518 -0.62 -7.07 -4.84
CA ASP A 518 -0.92 -6.61 -6.18
C ASP A 518 -0.17 -5.31 -6.49
N ILE A 519 0.43 -5.25 -7.65
CA ILE A 519 1.09 -4.05 -8.18
C ILE A 519 0.19 -3.34 -9.18
N ALA A 520 -0.37 -4.09 -10.13
CA ALA A 520 -1.25 -3.56 -11.16
C ALA A 520 -2.18 -4.63 -11.72
N THR A 521 -3.35 -4.22 -12.21
CA THR A 521 -4.32 -5.10 -12.85
C THR A 521 -4.51 -4.71 -14.32
N ASP A 522 -4.35 -5.66 -15.23
CA ASP A 522 -4.81 -5.57 -16.61
C ASP A 522 -6.28 -6.06 -16.66
N PRO A 523 -7.24 -5.19 -17.04
CA PRO A 523 -8.65 -5.57 -17.11
C PRO A 523 -8.95 -6.68 -18.15
N ASN A 524 -7.98 -7.06 -19.00
CA ASN A 524 -8.08 -8.22 -19.87
C ASN A 524 -7.89 -9.57 -19.16
N GLY A 525 -7.72 -9.56 -17.85
CA GLY A 525 -7.77 -10.78 -17.03
C GLY A 525 -6.46 -11.17 -16.34
N THR A 526 -5.49 -10.26 -16.21
CA THR A 526 -4.19 -10.54 -15.59
C THR A 526 -3.90 -9.54 -14.45
N VAL A 527 -3.31 -10.02 -13.36
CA VAL A 527 -2.76 -9.19 -12.28
C VAL A 527 -1.26 -9.40 -12.18
N LEU A 528 -0.52 -8.30 -12.09
CA LEU A 528 0.89 -8.30 -11.70
C LEU A 528 0.98 -8.32 -10.18
N GLN A 529 1.65 -9.32 -9.62
CA GLN A 529 1.92 -9.44 -8.20
C GLN A 529 3.42 -9.35 -7.92
N ALA A 530 3.77 -8.71 -6.81
CA ALA A 530 5.09 -8.75 -6.21
C ALA A 530 5.02 -9.53 -4.90
N ALA A 531 6.09 -10.25 -4.56
CA ALA A 531 6.13 -11.06 -3.36
C ALA A 531 7.52 -11.08 -2.72
N ASN A 532 7.53 -11.26 -1.41
CA ASN A 532 8.72 -11.66 -0.67
C ASN A 532 8.58 -13.14 -0.26
N GLY A 533 9.64 -13.91 -0.48
CA GLY A 533 9.77 -15.27 0.05
C GLY A 533 10.48 -15.28 1.41
N ARG A 534 10.94 -16.46 1.84
CA ARG A 534 11.74 -16.60 3.06
C ARG A 534 12.94 -15.67 3.03
N PRO A 535 13.24 -14.93 4.12
CA PRO A 535 14.46 -14.15 4.20
C PRO A 535 15.70 -14.98 3.89
N ALA A 536 16.61 -14.40 3.11
CA ALA A 536 17.82 -15.07 2.68
C ALA A 536 19.03 -14.61 3.47
N GLN A 537 20.03 -15.47 3.59
CA GLN A 537 21.29 -15.15 4.26
C GLN A 537 22.27 -14.52 3.28
N ILE A 538 22.84 -13.38 3.64
CA ILE A 538 23.94 -12.74 2.90
C ILE A 538 25.27 -12.95 3.63
N TYR A 539 26.35 -13.14 2.86
CA TYR A 539 27.74 -13.14 3.34
C TYR A 539 28.49 -12.02 2.63
N VAL A 540 29.13 -11.15 3.42
CA VAL A 540 29.83 -9.98 2.91
C VAL A 540 31.26 -9.97 3.47
N ILE A 541 32.24 -9.63 2.61
CA ILE A 541 33.62 -9.39 3.04
C ILE A 541 33.74 -7.91 3.44
N VAL A 542 33.91 -7.65 4.71
CA VAL A 542 33.91 -6.33 5.31
C VAL A 542 35.26 -5.95 5.90
N PRO A 543 35.65 -4.66 5.88
CA PRO A 543 36.86 -4.17 6.53
C PRO A 543 36.56 -3.82 8.00
N VAL A 544 37.15 -4.56 8.94
CA VAL A 544 37.06 -4.28 10.37
C VAL A 544 38.44 -4.02 10.92
N GLU A 545 38.73 -2.80 11.40
CA GLU A 545 40.00 -2.37 11.96
C GLU A 545 41.23 -2.77 11.11
N GLY A 546 41.13 -2.59 9.78
CA GLY A 546 42.20 -2.88 8.84
C GLY A 546 42.36 -4.36 8.44
N ALA A 547 41.54 -5.26 8.95
CA ALA A 547 41.44 -6.65 8.54
C ALA A 547 40.16 -6.93 7.74
N LEU A 548 40.26 -7.78 6.71
CA LEU A 548 39.07 -8.27 6.00
C LEU A 548 38.46 -9.44 6.75
N ARG A 549 37.15 -9.40 6.93
CA ARG A 549 36.34 -10.45 7.61
C ARG A 549 35.14 -10.81 6.78
N ILE A 550 34.67 -12.04 6.95
CA ILE A 550 33.32 -12.41 6.46
C ILE A 550 32.32 -12.09 7.57
N ALA A 551 31.33 -11.30 7.27
CA ALA A 551 30.17 -11.04 8.13
C ALA A 551 28.91 -11.56 7.46
N SER A 552 27.86 -11.86 8.23
CA SER A 552 26.63 -12.42 7.73
C SER A 552 25.41 -11.69 8.26
N GLY A 553 24.44 -11.46 7.39
CA GLY A 553 23.17 -10.79 7.68
C GLY A 553 22.01 -11.46 6.97
N VAL A 554 20.85 -10.79 7.01
CA VAL A 554 19.60 -11.24 6.40
C VAL A 554 19.15 -10.22 5.38
N VAL A 555 18.63 -10.68 4.24
CA VAL A 555 18.14 -9.83 3.14
C VAL A 555 16.78 -10.33 2.65
N TYR A 556 16.06 -9.46 1.95
CA TYR A 556 14.83 -9.82 1.24
C TYR A 556 15.08 -10.90 0.18
N ASN A 557 14.00 -11.58 -0.17
CA ASN A 557 13.94 -12.60 -1.21
C ASN A 557 12.77 -12.26 -2.14
N PHE A 558 13.00 -11.31 -3.04
CA PHE A 558 11.98 -10.69 -3.87
C PHE A 558 11.60 -11.54 -5.09
N TYR A 559 10.31 -11.54 -5.43
CA TYR A 559 9.70 -12.12 -6.61
C TYR A 559 8.75 -11.14 -7.29
N GLN A 560 8.59 -11.28 -8.60
CA GLN A 560 7.59 -10.58 -9.40
C GLN A 560 7.07 -11.53 -10.48
N PHE A 561 5.74 -11.64 -10.60
CA PHE A 561 5.10 -12.56 -11.54
C PHE A 561 3.67 -12.11 -11.87
N CYS A 562 3.14 -12.66 -12.98
CA CYS A 562 1.75 -12.43 -13.37
C CYS A 562 0.89 -13.66 -13.02
N GLN A 563 -0.36 -13.38 -12.59
CA GLN A 563 -1.40 -14.37 -12.34
C GLN A 563 -2.67 -14.04 -13.13
N PRO A 564 -3.51 -15.02 -13.49
CA PRO A 564 -4.87 -14.75 -13.90
C PRO A 564 -5.63 -13.99 -12.82
N LEU A 565 -6.47 -13.05 -13.20
CA LEU A 565 -7.27 -12.25 -12.27
C LEU A 565 -8.12 -13.13 -11.32
N SER A 566 -8.62 -14.27 -11.82
CA SER A 566 -9.36 -15.27 -11.03
C SER A 566 -8.49 -16.11 -10.08
N ALA A 567 -7.17 -16.05 -10.21
CA ALA A 567 -6.19 -16.75 -9.39
C ALA A 567 -5.25 -15.79 -8.64
N ARG A 568 -5.75 -14.61 -8.31
CA ARG A 568 -5.08 -13.62 -7.45
C ARG A 568 -4.72 -14.27 -6.12
N LEU A 569 -3.44 -14.30 -5.78
CA LEU A 569 -2.94 -14.98 -4.58
C LEU A 569 -3.20 -14.15 -3.32
N THR A 570 -3.52 -14.86 -2.23
CA THR A 570 -3.39 -14.39 -0.85
C THR A 570 -2.04 -14.82 -0.26
N ASP A 571 -1.69 -14.31 0.93
CA ASP A 571 -0.49 -14.73 1.64
C ASP A 571 -0.47 -16.24 1.92
N SER A 572 -1.62 -16.79 2.33
CA SER A 572 -1.75 -18.21 2.60
C SER A 572 -1.49 -19.05 1.34
N GLU A 573 -2.03 -18.63 0.20
CA GLU A 573 -1.82 -19.29 -1.09
C GLU A 573 -0.36 -19.16 -1.58
N TRP A 574 0.26 -17.97 -1.39
CA TRP A 574 1.67 -17.75 -1.70
C TRP A 574 2.59 -18.64 -0.87
N ARG A 575 2.37 -18.70 0.45
CA ARG A 575 3.13 -19.55 1.37
C ARG A 575 3.01 -21.04 1.04
N GLN A 576 1.85 -21.48 0.58
CA GLN A 576 1.68 -22.86 0.06
C GLN A 576 2.52 -23.06 -1.20
N MET A 577 2.48 -22.13 -2.15
CA MET A 577 3.20 -22.19 -3.43
C MET A 577 4.73 -22.27 -3.24
N ILE A 578 5.29 -21.56 -2.27
CA ILE A 578 6.73 -21.61 -1.96
C ILE A 578 7.12 -22.69 -0.94
N GLY A 579 6.17 -23.54 -0.53
CA GLY A 579 6.39 -24.65 0.39
C GLY A 579 6.67 -24.25 1.84
N GLU A 580 6.19 -23.08 2.30
CA GLU A 580 6.24 -22.67 3.70
C GLU A 580 5.05 -23.19 4.51
N TRP A 581 3.93 -23.40 3.86
CA TRP A 581 2.69 -23.85 4.49
C TRP A 581 2.22 -25.15 3.84
N MET A 582 1.75 -26.09 4.63
CA MET A 582 1.14 -27.30 4.09
C MET A 582 -0.23 -26.97 3.49
N SER A 583 -0.45 -27.40 2.25
CA SER A 583 -1.79 -27.36 1.67
C SER A 583 -2.77 -28.26 2.43
N PRO A 584 -4.10 -28.08 2.25
CA PRO A 584 -5.12 -28.91 2.90
C PRO A 584 -4.99 -30.42 2.66
N ASP A 585 -4.27 -30.83 1.61
CA ASP A 585 -3.95 -32.24 1.30
C ASP A 585 -2.69 -32.76 2.04
N GLY A 586 -2.08 -31.93 2.88
CA GLY A 586 -0.90 -32.28 3.69
C GLY A 586 0.42 -32.30 2.91
N ARG A 587 0.51 -31.61 1.77
CA ARG A 587 1.72 -31.56 0.94
C ARG A 587 2.33 -30.15 0.89
N PHE A 588 3.64 -30.09 0.70
CA PHE A 588 4.35 -28.87 0.36
C PHE A 588 4.52 -28.83 -1.18
N HIS A 589 4.02 -27.77 -1.80
CA HIS A 589 4.05 -27.58 -3.26
C HIS A 589 5.20 -26.65 -3.67
N GLN A 590 6.45 -27.11 -3.58
CA GLN A 590 7.62 -26.32 -3.98
C GLN A 590 7.80 -26.18 -5.51
N ASP A 591 7.19 -27.07 -6.28
CA ASP A 591 7.37 -27.11 -7.74
C ASP A 591 6.63 -25.98 -8.48
N GLU A 592 5.81 -25.19 -7.76
CA GLU A 592 5.01 -24.09 -8.31
C GLU A 592 5.63 -22.70 -8.03
N THR A 593 6.75 -22.64 -7.29
CA THR A 593 7.42 -21.37 -6.99
C THR A 593 7.87 -20.67 -8.27
N PRO A 594 7.47 -19.40 -8.51
CA PRO A 594 7.93 -18.64 -9.66
C PRO A 594 9.45 -18.49 -9.69
N GLU A 595 10.02 -18.36 -10.88
CA GLU A 595 11.44 -18.04 -11.02
C GLU A 595 11.72 -16.65 -10.42
N LYS A 596 12.88 -16.52 -9.75
CA LYS A 596 13.36 -15.21 -9.32
C LYS A 596 13.65 -14.31 -10.53
N PRO A 597 13.49 -12.99 -10.36
CA PRO A 597 13.87 -12.06 -11.43
C PRO A 597 15.31 -12.32 -11.89
N TRP A 598 15.52 -12.43 -13.20
CA TRP A 598 16.81 -12.83 -13.80
C TRP A 598 17.98 -11.94 -13.36
N TRP A 599 17.72 -10.68 -13.08
CA TRP A 599 18.74 -9.71 -12.67
C TRP A 599 19.27 -9.96 -11.25
N THR A 600 18.55 -10.70 -10.40
CA THR A 600 19.01 -11.11 -9.06
C THR A 600 19.98 -12.29 -9.13
N GLN A 601 19.90 -13.13 -10.16
CA GLN A 601 20.66 -14.39 -10.27
C GLN A 601 22.17 -14.20 -10.26
N SER A 602 22.69 -12.99 -10.54
CA SER A 602 24.12 -12.71 -10.59
C SER A 602 24.83 -12.72 -9.21
N TYR A 603 24.10 -12.71 -8.12
CA TYR A 603 24.61 -12.74 -6.74
C TYR A 603 23.91 -13.75 -5.82
N TRP A 604 22.83 -14.39 -6.32
CA TRP A 604 22.18 -15.49 -5.61
C TRP A 604 22.92 -16.79 -5.84
N VAL A 605 23.16 -17.55 -4.75
CA VAL A 605 23.69 -18.90 -4.80
C VAL A 605 22.52 -19.86 -4.63
N GLN A 606 22.28 -20.70 -5.64
CA GLN A 606 21.29 -21.79 -5.50
C GLN A 606 21.87 -22.82 -4.52
N GLY A 607 21.13 -23.10 -3.45
CA GLY A 607 21.49 -24.09 -2.41
C GLY A 607 21.18 -25.52 -2.86
#